data_3129d0cdd53e38cd4a0a4d7bfba75fec
#
_entry.id   3129d0cdd53e38cd4a0a4d7bfba75fec
#
_cell.length_a   1.000
_cell.length_b   1.000
_cell.length_c   1.000
_cell.angle_alpha   90.00
_cell.angle_beta   90.00
_cell.angle_gamma   90.00
#
_symmetry.space_group_name_H-M   'P 1'
#
loop_
_entity.id
_entity.type
_entity.pdbx_description
1 polymer ?
#
loop_
_entity_poly.entity_id
_entity_poly.type
_entity_poly.pdbx_seq_one_letter_code
_entity_poly.pdbx_strand_id
1 'polypeptide(L)'
;PYTYTDNSVSVKYNDHGYDPWNYDAAFILDHNGYVTEFDINGETRWRYEYENGYVSKKQENNSVTTPYFWTYRWENGNLMEQRDSYSNSTTYTYTDKPNKLNINLFDAQFGLGNFGIFAYVVFLPTNFKGSIPSNYPASADNSNIYYEYDDEGYPTQIVGPNANYILTYY
;
A
#
# COMPACT_ATOMS: atom_id res chain seq x y z
N PRO A 1 18.81 -0.92 -8.11
CA PRO A 1 18.87 0.53 -8.36
C PRO A 1 17.51 1.06 -8.80
N TYR A 2 17.19 2.31 -8.44
CA TYR A 2 16.01 3.04 -8.86
C TYR A 2 16.36 3.98 -10.00
N THR A 3 15.49 4.08 -10.99
CA THR A 3 15.58 5.06 -12.08
C THR A 3 14.29 5.87 -12.11
N TYR A 4 14.40 7.19 -12.12
CA TYR A 4 13.28 8.13 -12.15
C TYR A 4 13.23 8.82 -13.51
N THR A 5 12.02 8.94 -14.05
CA THR A 5 11.70 9.83 -15.17
C THR A 5 10.54 10.73 -14.76
N ASP A 6 10.14 11.68 -15.60
CA ASP A 6 9.02 12.59 -15.30
C ASP A 6 7.70 11.84 -15.02
N ASN A 7 7.52 10.64 -15.61
CA ASN A 7 6.27 9.89 -15.55
C ASN A 7 6.43 8.45 -15.05
N SER A 8 7.61 8.05 -14.57
CA SER A 8 7.78 6.69 -14.07
C SER A 8 8.91 6.54 -13.06
N VAL A 9 8.76 5.54 -12.19
CA VAL A 9 9.82 5.04 -11.33
C VAL A 9 10.06 3.58 -11.66
N SER A 10 11.27 3.24 -12.09
CA SER A 10 11.67 1.88 -12.42
C SER A 10 12.59 1.31 -11.35
N VAL A 11 12.40 0.05 -11.02
CA VAL A 11 13.24 -0.70 -10.07
C VAL A 11 13.71 -1.97 -10.73
N LYS A 12 15.04 -2.16 -10.79
CA LYS A 12 15.63 -3.45 -11.18
C LYS A 12 15.91 -4.26 -9.93
N TYR A 13 15.28 -5.39 -9.85
CA TYR A 13 15.52 -6.36 -8.79
C TYR A 13 16.30 -7.55 -9.32
N ASN A 14 17.47 -7.80 -8.72
CA ASN A 14 18.27 -8.98 -8.99
C ASN A 14 18.38 -9.77 -7.68
N ASP A 15 17.74 -10.91 -7.61
CA ASP A 15 17.96 -11.84 -6.52
C ASP A 15 19.20 -12.70 -6.83
N HIS A 16 20.19 -12.65 -5.93
CA HIS A 16 21.38 -13.51 -6.00
C HIS A 16 21.21 -14.80 -5.18
N GLY A 17 19.97 -15.08 -4.74
CA GLY A 17 19.63 -16.28 -3.97
C GLY A 17 19.36 -17.52 -4.81
N TYR A 18 18.77 -18.54 -4.17
CA TYR A 18 18.51 -19.86 -4.73
C TYR A 18 17.50 -19.91 -5.88
N ASP A 19 16.74 -18.81 -6.07
CA ASP A 19 15.74 -18.68 -7.15
C ASP A 19 16.01 -17.37 -7.91
N PRO A 20 16.61 -17.43 -9.12
CA PRO A 20 17.05 -16.24 -9.84
C PRO A 20 15.86 -15.50 -10.48
N TRP A 21 14.97 -14.96 -9.69
CA TRP A 21 13.94 -14.08 -10.18
C TRP A 21 14.54 -12.69 -10.41
N ASN A 22 14.82 -12.41 -11.66
CA ASN A 22 15.18 -11.07 -12.09
C ASN A 22 13.95 -10.41 -12.67
N TYR A 23 13.52 -9.27 -12.11
CA TYR A 23 12.46 -8.50 -12.74
C TYR A 23 12.81 -7.03 -12.84
N ASP A 24 12.30 -6.46 -13.91
CA ASP A 24 12.19 -5.04 -14.08
C ASP A 24 10.78 -4.63 -13.67
N ALA A 25 10.66 -3.89 -12.58
CA ALA A 25 9.40 -3.31 -12.15
C ALA A 25 9.34 -1.83 -12.52
N ALA A 26 8.18 -1.36 -12.96
CA ALA A 26 7.95 0.05 -13.24
C ALA A 26 6.61 0.51 -12.67
N PHE A 27 6.60 1.72 -12.09
CA PHE A 27 5.40 2.43 -11.68
C PHE A 27 5.19 3.59 -12.64
N ILE A 28 4.07 3.59 -13.34
CA ILE A 28 3.67 4.66 -14.25
C ILE A 28 2.84 5.66 -13.44
N LEU A 29 3.19 6.93 -13.54
CA LEU A 29 2.60 8.00 -12.74
C LEU A 29 1.68 8.88 -13.60
N ASP A 30 0.61 9.40 -13.00
CA ASP A 30 -0.17 10.49 -13.57
C ASP A 30 0.52 11.86 -13.33
N HIS A 31 -0.12 12.92 -13.77
CA HIS A 31 0.37 14.29 -13.61
C HIS A 31 0.41 14.79 -12.14
N ASN A 32 -0.28 14.11 -11.21
CA ASN A 32 -0.23 14.38 -9.78
C ASN A 32 0.86 13.54 -9.07
N GLY A 33 1.54 12.66 -9.80
CA GLY A 33 2.54 11.74 -9.26
C GLY A 33 1.93 10.48 -8.65
N TYR A 34 0.65 10.18 -8.89
CA TYR A 34 0.02 8.95 -8.41
C TYR A 34 0.26 7.80 -9.38
N VAL A 35 0.53 6.60 -8.85
CA VAL A 35 0.73 5.39 -9.67
C VAL A 35 -0.58 5.00 -10.35
N THR A 36 -0.62 5.04 -11.68
CA THR A 36 -1.77 4.56 -12.48
C THR A 36 -1.61 3.13 -12.95
N GLU A 37 -0.37 2.69 -13.17
CA GLU A 37 -0.06 1.33 -13.56
C GLU A 37 1.19 0.81 -12.83
N PHE A 38 1.20 -0.48 -12.57
CA PHE A 38 2.38 -1.20 -12.08
C PHE A 38 2.71 -2.32 -13.06
N ASP A 39 3.89 -2.25 -13.63
CA ASP A 39 4.40 -3.18 -14.63
C ASP A 39 5.46 -4.11 -14.03
N ILE A 40 5.50 -5.34 -14.50
CA ILE A 40 6.58 -6.29 -14.26
C ILE A 40 7.05 -6.82 -15.61
N ASN A 41 8.34 -6.67 -15.91
CA ASN A 41 8.96 -7.09 -17.17
C ASN A 41 8.25 -6.53 -18.42
N GLY A 42 7.74 -5.29 -18.32
CA GLY A 42 7.02 -4.60 -19.40
C GLY A 42 5.56 -5.03 -19.57
N GLU A 43 5.03 -5.84 -18.69
CA GLU A 43 3.61 -6.20 -18.67
C GLU A 43 2.91 -5.52 -17.49
N THR A 44 1.82 -4.78 -17.78
CA THR A 44 0.99 -4.19 -16.73
C THR A 44 0.35 -5.30 -15.89
N ARG A 45 0.62 -5.28 -14.60
CA ARG A 45 0.05 -6.23 -13.62
C ARG A 45 -1.14 -5.64 -12.88
N TRP A 46 -1.06 -4.34 -12.54
CA TRP A 46 -2.08 -3.63 -11.79
C TRP A 46 -2.37 -2.29 -12.41
N ARG A 47 -3.64 -1.87 -12.36
CA ARG A 47 -4.11 -0.51 -12.66
C ARG A 47 -4.79 0.08 -11.44
N TYR A 48 -4.63 1.38 -11.27
CA TYR A 48 -5.19 2.14 -10.15
C TYR A 48 -6.01 3.31 -10.65
N GLU A 49 -7.15 3.52 -10.02
CA GLU A 49 -8.01 4.69 -10.22
C GLU A 49 -8.07 5.48 -8.92
N TYR A 50 -8.22 6.80 -9.03
CA TYR A 50 -8.23 7.71 -7.89
C TYR A 50 -9.46 8.60 -7.94
N GLU A 51 -10.00 8.91 -6.76
CA GLU A 51 -11.07 9.87 -6.54
C GLU A 51 -10.70 10.77 -5.38
N ASN A 52 -10.71 12.10 -5.59
CA ASN A 52 -10.33 13.10 -4.58
C ASN A 52 -8.94 12.87 -3.96
N GLY A 53 -7.99 12.33 -4.72
CA GLY A 53 -6.64 12.03 -4.27
C GLY A 53 -6.49 10.69 -3.53
N TYR A 54 -7.55 9.96 -3.32
CA TYR A 54 -7.53 8.63 -2.71
C TYR A 54 -7.72 7.54 -3.75
N VAL A 55 -7.04 6.39 -3.57
CA VAL A 55 -7.27 5.25 -4.44
C VAL A 55 -8.71 4.78 -4.29
N SER A 56 -9.44 4.73 -5.40
CA SER A 56 -10.85 4.31 -5.45
C SER A 56 -10.99 2.89 -5.99
N LYS A 57 -10.05 2.46 -6.83
CA LYS A 57 -10.05 1.12 -7.40
C LYS A 57 -8.65 0.64 -7.72
N LYS A 58 -8.41 -0.66 -7.54
CA LYS A 58 -7.24 -1.40 -7.99
C LYS A 58 -7.72 -2.58 -8.82
N GLN A 59 -7.17 -2.78 -10.00
CA GLN A 59 -7.56 -3.85 -10.91
C GLN A 59 -6.35 -4.66 -11.33
N GLU A 60 -6.46 -5.98 -11.28
CA GLU A 60 -5.48 -6.89 -11.84
C GLU A 60 -5.64 -6.97 -13.37
N ASN A 61 -4.54 -6.77 -14.08
CA ASN A 61 -4.49 -6.90 -15.52
C ASN A 61 -4.04 -8.32 -15.87
N ASN A 62 -4.89 -9.30 -15.59
CA ASN A 62 -4.67 -10.66 -16.04
C ASN A 62 -5.50 -10.93 -17.30
N SER A 63 -5.05 -11.88 -18.11
CA SER A 63 -5.67 -12.27 -19.39
C SER A 63 -6.99 -13.03 -19.24
N VAL A 64 -7.58 -13.10 -18.04
CA VAL A 64 -8.86 -13.76 -17.81
C VAL A 64 -10.01 -12.86 -18.21
N THR A 65 -11.08 -13.48 -18.69
CA THR A 65 -12.29 -12.82 -19.21
C THR A 65 -13.04 -11.98 -18.17
N THR A 66 -12.76 -12.18 -16.88
CA THR A 66 -13.34 -11.39 -15.78
C THR A 66 -12.19 -10.84 -14.93
N PRO A 67 -11.85 -9.56 -15.07
CA PRO A 67 -10.76 -8.97 -14.30
C PRO A 67 -11.08 -8.97 -12.80
N TYR A 68 -10.09 -9.36 -12.00
CA TYR A 68 -10.16 -9.24 -10.56
C TYR A 68 -9.85 -7.81 -10.15
N PHE A 69 -10.69 -7.22 -9.30
CA PHE A 69 -10.51 -5.85 -8.84
C PHE A 69 -10.93 -5.67 -7.39
N TRP A 70 -10.45 -4.57 -6.79
CA TRP A 70 -10.87 -4.07 -5.48
C TRP A 70 -11.37 -2.64 -5.65
N THR A 71 -12.40 -2.30 -4.86
CA THR A 71 -12.88 -0.94 -4.67
C THR A 71 -12.62 -0.52 -3.22
N TYR A 72 -12.42 0.78 -3.02
CA TYR A 72 -12.05 1.36 -1.73
C TYR A 72 -13.00 2.50 -1.39
N ARG A 73 -13.58 2.46 -0.18
CA ARG A 73 -14.45 3.51 0.32
C ARG A 73 -13.74 4.30 1.42
N TRP A 74 -13.64 5.61 1.21
CA TRP A 74 -12.98 6.54 2.11
C TRP A 74 -13.99 7.48 2.75
N GLU A 75 -13.83 7.79 4.04
CA GLU A 75 -14.61 8.76 4.78
C GLU A 75 -13.71 9.55 5.73
N ASN A 76 -13.83 10.87 5.75
CA ASN A 76 -13.05 11.77 6.62
C ASN A 76 -11.53 11.51 6.53
N GLY A 77 -11.03 11.18 5.35
CA GLY A 77 -9.61 10.89 5.14
C GLY A 77 -9.15 9.51 5.59
N ASN A 78 -10.06 8.61 5.96
CA ASN A 78 -9.73 7.25 6.40
C ASN A 78 -10.38 6.21 5.49
N LEU A 79 -9.66 5.13 5.19
CA LEU A 79 -10.19 4.00 4.42
C LEU A 79 -11.12 3.18 5.31
N MET A 80 -12.42 3.19 4.99
CA MET A 80 -13.43 2.50 5.80
C MET A 80 -13.70 1.07 5.34
N GLU A 81 -13.59 0.83 4.03
CA GLU A 81 -13.90 -0.48 3.46
C GLU A 81 -13.06 -0.73 2.20
N GLN A 82 -12.59 -1.96 2.07
CA GLN A 82 -12.11 -2.53 0.82
C GLN A 82 -13.04 -3.67 0.42
N ARG A 83 -13.44 -3.72 -0.84
CA ARG A 83 -14.29 -4.79 -1.38
C ARG A 83 -13.69 -5.36 -2.65
N ASP A 84 -13.61 -6.68 -2.76
CA ASP A 84 -13.17 -7.36 -3.98
C ASP A 84 -14.33 -7.60 -4.97
N SER A 85 -13.98 -8.04 -6.18
CA SER A 85 -14.93 -8.34 -7.25
C SER A 85 -15.86 -9.54 -6.96
N TYR A 86 -15.57 -10.33 -5.91
CA TYR A 86 -16.42 -11.42 -5.42
C TYR A 86 -17.30 -11.00 -4.25
N SER A 87 -17.33 -9.71 -3.91
CA SER A 87 -18.09 -9.13 -2.80
C SER A 87 -17.57 -9.47 -1.40
N ASN A 88 -16.36 -10.03 -1.28
CA ASN A 88 -15.71 -10.08 0.02
C ASN A 88 -15.29 -8.66 0.41
N SER A 89 -15.53 -8.29 1.66
CA SER A 89 -15.15 -6.97 2.16
C SER A 89 -14.35 -7.06 3.44
N THR A 90 -13.42 -6.12 3.58
CA THR A 90 -12.68 -5.86 4.82
C THR A 90 -13.05 -4.46 5.28
N THR A 91 -13.42 -4.32 6.54
CA THR A 91 -13.76 -3.05 7.18
C THR A 91 -12.67 -2.62 8.14
N TYR A 92 -12.50 -1.31 8.28
CA TYR A 92 -11.42 -0.71 9.06
C TYR A 92 -11.97 0.25 10.10
N THR A 93 -11.35 0.26 11.27
CA THR A 93 -11.55 1.29 12.27
C THR A 93 -10.25 2.03 12.55
N TYR A 94 -10.35 3.19 13.15
CA TYR A 94 -9.22 4.08 13.39
C TYR A 94 -9.16 4.54 14.83
N THR A 95 -7.95 4.86 15.28
CA THR A 95 -7.74 5.56 16.54
C THR A 95 -8.16 7.03 16.40
N ASP A 96 -8.24 7.74 17.51
CA ASP A 96 -8.38 9.21 17.54
C ASP A 96 -7.06 9.95 17.24
N LYS A 97 -5.95 9.23 17.13
CA LYS A 97 -4.61 9.81 16.92
C LYS A 97 -4.31 10.05 15.44
N PRO A 98 -3.85 11.25 15.08
CA PRO A 98 -3.44 11.53 13.72
C PRO A 98 -2.24 10.69 13.31
N ASN A 99 -2.22 10.27 12.04
CA ASN A 99 -1.14 9.48 11.46
C ASN A 99 0.10 10.35 11.18
N LYS A 100 0.85 10.70 12.21
CA LYS A 100 2.04 11.55 12.14
C LYS A 100 3.20 10.95 11.34
N LEU A 101 3.25 9.63 11.23
CA LEU A 101 4.30 8.94 10.47
C LEU A 101 4.03 8.97 8.96
N ASN A 102 2.82 9.38 8.55
CA ASN A 102 2.41 9.30 7.15
C ASN A 102 2.63 7.91 6.54
N ILE A 103 2.36 6.86 7.32
CA ILE A 103 2.49 5.48 6.85
C ILE A 103 1.13 4.88 6.55
N ASN A 104 1.08 4.09 5.51
CA ASN A 104 -0.09 3.27 5.20
C ASN A 104 0.18 1.83 5.67
N LEU A 105 -0.20 1.53 6.91
CA LEU A 105 0.01 0.19 7.48
C LEU A 105 -0.78 -0.90 6.74
N PHE A 106 -1.84 -0.53 6.03
CA PHE A 106 -2.60 -1.47 5.21
C PHE A 106 -1.90 -1.82 3.92
N ASP A 107 -1.11 -0.93 3.35
CA ASP A 107 -0.32 -1.26 2.16
C ASP A 107 0.68 -2.40 2.42
N ALA A 108 1.18 -2.54 3.63
CA ALA A 108 2.01 -3.68 4.02
C ALA A 108 1.23 -5.01 4.02
N GLN A 109 -0.06 -4.97 4.25
CA GLN A 109 -0.95 -6.14 4.20
C GLN A 109 -1.65 -6.32 2.85
N PHE A 110 -1.96 -5.21 2.17
CA PHE A 110 -2.75 -5.19 0.93
C PHE A 110 -1.91 -5.05 -0.32
N GLY A 111 -0.68 -4.65 -0.15
CA GLY A 111 0.06 -4.21 -1.27
C GLY A 111 0.28 -5.34 -2.22
N LEU A 112 0.72 -6.34 -2.00
CA LEU A 112 1.34 -7.15 -3.01
C LEU A 112 1.59 -8.55 -2.42
N GLY A 113 0.48 -9.12 -1.96
CA GLY A 113 0.47 -10.41 -1.30
C GLY A 113 1.45 -11.39 -1.88
N ASN A 114 2.11 -12.13 -1.04
CA ASN A 114 2.97 -13.29 -1.30
C ASN A 114 4.28 -13.06 -2.05
N PHE A 115 4.61 -11.86 -2.52
CA PHE A 115 5.92 -11.59 -3.10
C PHE A 115 6.76 -10.78 -2.11
N GLY A 116 7.69 -11.44 -1.42
CA GLY A 116 8.60 -10.84 -0.43
C GLY A 116 9.45 -9.65 -0.91
N ILE A 117 9.34 -9.32 -2.19
CA ILE A 117 10.01 -8.19 -2.86
C ILE A 117 9.43 -6.86 -2.44
N PHE A 118 8.17 -6.81 -2.12
CA PHE A 118 7.43 -5.57 -1.95
C PHE A 118 7.46 -4.99 -0.53
N ALA A 119 7.96 -5.75 0.43
CA ALA A 119 8.28 -5.18 1.75
C ALA A 119 9.30 -4.03 1.65
N TYR A 120 10.15 -4.03 0.62
CA TYR A 120 11.11 -2.95 0.36
C TYR A 120 10.53 -1.79 -0.44
N VAL A 121 9.41 -1.97 -1.14
CA VAL A 121 8.72 -0.92 -1.90
C VAL A 121 7.79 -0.08 -1.01
N VAL A 122 7.49 -0.55 0.19
CA VAL A 122 6.71 0.18 1.22
C VAL A 122 7.38 1.51 1.62
N PHE A 123 8.68 1.65 1.39
CA PHE A 123 9.44 2.89 1.62
C PHE A 123 9.53 3.81 0.39
N LEU A 124 8.81 3.52 -0.71
CA LEU A 124 8.60 4.55 -1.72
C LEU A 124 7.81 5.70 -1.07
N PRO A 125 8.12 6.94 -1.42
CA PRO A 125 7.42 8.09 -0.87
C PRO A 125 5.92 7.83 -0.89
N THR A 126 5.29 7.97 0.25
CA THR A 126 3.90 7.56 0.54
C THR A 126 2.87 8.13 -0.43
N ASN A 127 3.24 9.17 -1.18
CA ASN A 127 2.37 9.86 -2.13
C ASN A 127 2.16 9.13 -3.47
N PHE A 128 2.93 8.11 -3.79
CA PHE A 128 2.78 7.40 -5.07
C PHE A 128 1.42 6.72 -5.24
N LYS A 129 0.76 6.35 -4.14
CA LYS A 129 -0.54 5.69 -4.16
C LYS A 129 -1.69 6.60 -3.70
N GLY A 130 -1.52 7.91 -3.85
CA GLY A 130 -2.51 8.89 -3.41
C GLY A 130 -2.44 9.15 -1.90
N SER A 131 -3.51 9.71 -1.37
CA SER A 131 -3.58 10.08 0.04
C SER A 131 -3.59 8.85 0.95
N ILE A 132 -2.96 8.99 2.09
CA ILE A 132 -2.90 7.98 3.15
C ILE A 132 -3.98 8.24 4.20
N PRO A 133 -4.33 7.26 5.06
CA PRO A 133 -5.25 7.47 6.15
C PRO A 133 -4.81 8.60 7.10
N SER A 134 -5.75 9.45 7.47
CA SER A 134 -5.52 10.59 8.37
C SER A 134 -5.19 10.18 9.80
N ASN A 135 -5.69 9.01 10.23
CA ASN A 135 -5.47 8.46 11.57
C ASN A 135 -4.76 7.11 11.50
N TYR A 136 -4.21 6.68 12.63
CA TYR A 136 -3.68 5.31 12.73
C TYR A 136 -4.81 4.29 12.74
N PRO A 137 -4.72 3.19 11.97
CA PRO A 137 -5.73 2.13 11.96
C PRO A 137 -5.78 1.43 13.33
N ALA A 138 -6.98 1.17 13.84
CA ALA A 138 -7.21 0.44 15.08
C ALA A 138 -7.57 -1.02 14.83
N SER A 139 -8.24 -1.32 13.72
CA SER A 139 -8.54 -2.70 13.34
C SER A 139 -8.75 -2.86 11.83
N ALA A 140 -8.57 -4.11 11.37
CA ALA A 140 -9.03 -4.59 10.08
C ALA A 140 -9.92 -5.82 10.36
N ASP A 141 -11.21 -5.76 10.04
CA ASP A 141 -12.22 -6.73 10.45
C ASP A 141 -12.14 -7.03 11.97
N ASN A 142 -11.78 -8.27 12.33
CA ASN A 142 -11.65 -8.71 13.72
C ASN A 142 -10.21 -8.66 14.25
N SER A 143 -9.29 -8.10 13.48
CA SER A 143 -7.86 -8.05 13.84
C SER A 143 -7.50 -6.67 14.39
N ASN A 144 -7.25 -6.59 15.69
CA ASN A 144 -6.91 -5.33 16.35
C ASN A 144 -5.42 -4.99 16.21
N ILE A 145 -5.16 -3.68 16.17
CA ILE A 145 -3.83 -3.09 16.18
C ILE A 145 -3.72 -2.21 17.41
N TYR A 146 -2.67 -2.37 18.19
CA TYR A 146 -2.41 -1.63 19.41
C TYR A 146 -1.15 -0.79 19.26
N TYR A 147 -1.13 0.37 19.92
CA TYR A 147 -0.03 1.31 19.85
C TYR A 147 0.39 1.75 21.24
N GLU A 148 1.69 1.91 21.44
CA GLU A 148 2.25 2.76 22.48
C GLU A 148 2.76 4.03 21.83
N TYR A 149 2.66 5.17 22.53
CA TYR A 149 3.04 6.48 22.00
C TYR A 149 4.01 7.17 22.96
N ASP A 150 4.88 8.01 22.40
CA ASP A 150 5.64 8.98 23.18
C ASP A 150 4.75 10.19 23.58
N ASP A 151 5.35 11.10 24.36
CA ASP A 151 4.67 12.32 24.83
C ASP A 151 4.27 13.27 23.68
N GLU A 152 4.91 13.15 22.52
CA GLU A 152 4.61 13.93 21.32
C GLU A 152 3.53 13.26 20.45
N GLY A 153 3.13 12.03 20.77
CA GLY A 153 2.11 11.25 20.07
C GLY A 153 2.61 10.53 18.83
N TYR A 154 3.91 10.27 18.73
CA TYR A 154 4.46 9.32 17.76
C TYR A 154 4.42 7.91 18.33
N PRO A 155 4.05 6.89 17.56
CA PRO A 155 4.01 5.53 18.05
C PRO A 155 5.42 5.01 18.30
N THR A 156 5.67 4.52 19.52
CA THR A 156 6.92 3.84 19.90
C THR A 156 6.84 2.34 19.74
N GLN A 157 5.61 1.80 19.77
CA GLN A 157 5.36 0.41 19.48
C GLN A 157 4.07 0.24 18.69
N ILE A 158 4.05 -0.72 17.77
CA ILE A 158 2.87 -1.14 17.00
C ILE A 158 2.75 -2.65 17.11
N VAL A 159 1.64 -3.13 17.67
CA VAL A 159 1.35 -4.56 17.85
C VAL A 159 0.14 -4.93 17.01
N GLY A 160 0.35 -5.72 15.98
CA GLY A 160 -0.69 -6.31 15.14
C GLY A 160 -0.84 -7.81 15.39
N PRO A 161 -1.79 -8.48 14.75
CA PRO A 161 -2.06 -9.90 14.94
C PRO A 161 -0.89 -10.81 14.60
N ASN A 162 -0.02 -10.39 13.68
CA ASN A 162 1.11 -11.20 13.18
C ASN A 162 2.46 -10.49 13.30
N ALA A 163 2.52 -9.31 13.91
CA ALA A 163 3.73 -8.50 13.95
C ALA A 163 3.78 -7.61 15.20
N ASN A 164 4.99 -7.39 15.69
CA ASN A 164 5.29 -6.41 16.72
C ASN A 164 6.49 -5.58 16.26
N TYR A 165 6.29 -4.27 16.12
CA TYR A 165 7.31 -3.32 15.70
C TYR A 165 7.65 -2.39 16.85
N ILE A 166 8.93 -2.23 17.14
CA ILE A 166 9.47 -1.20 18.04
C ILE A 166 10.10 -0.12 17.16
N LEU A 167 9.68 1.12 17.36
CA LEU A 167 10.13 2.26 16.58
C LEU A 167 11.08 3.11 17.39
N THR A 168 12.19 3.50 16.78
CA THR A 168 13.19 4.38 17.40
C THR A 168 13.37 5.58 16.46
N TYR A 169 13.24 6.78 17.01
CA TYR A 169 13.41 8.03 16.29
C TYR A 169 14.81 8.62 16.63
N TYR A 170 15.49 9.16 15.60
CA TYR A 170 16.82 9.77 15.71
C TYR A 170 16.77 11.24 15.32
#